data_47b3dc6568d6b778988afb446e21dbf9
#
_entry.id   47b3dc6568d6b778988afb446e21dbf9
#
_cell.length_a   1.000
_cell.length_b   1.000
_cell.length_c   1.000
_cell.angle_alpha   90.00
_cell.angle_beta   90.00
_cell.angle_gamma   90.00
#
_symmetry.space_group_name_H-M   'P 1'
#
loop_
_entity.id
_entity.type
_entity.pdbx_description
1 polymer ?
#
loop_
_entity_poly.entity_id
_entity_poly.type
_entity_poly.pdbx_seq_one_letter_code
_entity_poly.pdbx_strand_id
1 'polypeptide(L)'
;MDAKLKELIEKQVVNRATDNPKLLYKELADGSVSFYLHYILANEPVRDSDGNYLRGSDGRIKRKAHRKDKALGYYVYPNPKKSPAINNMNNENITLAIKAQEEAIKEMELSKGGIKATLEYSKDILRYFHYFVDKTHVKDKRLLKAALQNFENFLREEYRQYVIPATGDIMPMPVSALNKTMMQQFAYYLQDNHKGQGVETYWRRFKRLINAAIDEKIMFENPCHKVKVVVDRTITKAILTEDELITLFATHYKGESKEIRRGFAFTCYSGVRRCDLLTLTYDMVNYEERTLTFKQSKVASSSSKADVEIPLDDTLLAIIGTKDDDAQDNYIFHLPSDVMCLKALKHWAARAGIDKNLTWHSGRHTFATLILNNGANIKVVSELLGHSTLKHTQIYVRALKDQKQKAISSMPSLNTDNI
;
A
#
# COMPACT_ATOMS: atom_id res chain seq x y z
N MET A 1 -42.69 27.37 4.43
CA MET A 1 -41.77 28.53 4.42
C MET A 1 -42.54 29.81 4.48
N ASP A 2 -42.19 30.73 5.33
CA ASP A 2 -42.78 32.08 5.39
C ASP A 2 -42.62 32.78 4.02
N ALA A 3 -43.71 33.31 3.45
CA ALA A 3 -43.75 33.94 2.13
C ALA A 3 -42.74 35.10 2.02
N LYS A 4 -42.57 35.88 3.10
CA LYS A 4 -41.60 37.00 3.15
C LYS A 4 -40.17 36.52 3.19
N LEU A 5 -39.90 35.40 3.84
CA LEU A 5 -38.57 34.78 3.89
C LEU A 5 -38.21 34.24 2.51
N LYS A 6 -39.15 33.62 1.83
CA LYS A 6 -38.98 33.17 0.44
C LYS A 6 -38.65 34.31 -0.49
N GLU A 7 -39.43 35.40 -0.45
CA GLU A 7 -39.20 36.59 -1.26
C GLU A 7 -37.80 37.20 -1.00
N LEU A 8 -37.39 37.28 0.29
CA LEU A 8 -36.06 37.78 0.67
C LEU A 8 -34.94 36.96 0.02
N ILE A 9 -35.05 35.61 0.05
CA ILE A 9 -34.04 34.73 -0.51
C ILE A 9 -34.04 34.82 -2.02
N GLU A 10 -35.20 34.71 -2.68
CA GLU A 10 -35.32 34.74 -4.15
C GLU A 10 -34.87 36.05 -4.75
N LYS A 11 -35.00 37.15 -4.02
CA LYS A 11 -34.48 38.48 -4.43
C LYS A 11 -32.96 38.56 -4.41
N GLN A 12 -32.30 37.89 -3.49
CA GLN A 12 -30.86 38.00 -3.29
C GLN A 12 -30.08 36.84 -3.92
N VAL A 13 -30.64 35.61 -3.94
CA VAL A 13 -29.98 34.44 -4.46
C VAL A 13 -30.36 34.24 -5.93
N VAL A 14 -29.53 34.73 -6.83
CA VAL A 14 -29.69 34.61 -8.25
C VAL A 14 -28.64 33.67 -8.85
N ASN A 15 -29.07 32.46 -9.24
CA ASN A 15 -28.19 31.54 -9.97
C ASN A 15 -28.29 31.78 -11.49
N ARG A 16 -27.13 31.96 -12.13
CA ARG A 16 -27.09 31.96 -13.60
C ARG A 16 -27.24 30.53 -14.15
N ALA A 17 -27.68 30.41 -15.39
CA ALA A 17 -27.79 29.07 -16.03
C ALA A 17 -26.46 28.32 -16.08
N THR A 18 -25.35 29.05 -16.19
CA THR A 18 -23.98 28.55 -16.28
C THR A 18 -23.32 28.29 -14.92
N ASP A 19 -23.92 28.74 -13.81
CA ASP A 19 -23.30 28.61 -12.48
C ASP A 19 -23.25 27.13 -12.08
N ASN A 20 -22.05 26.72 -11.64
CA ASN A 20 -21.80 25.43 -11.05
C ASN A 20 -20.65 25.60 -10.03
N PRO A 21 -20.90 25.40 -8.73
CA PRO A 21 -22.18 24.96 -8.14
C PRO A 21 -23.27 26.03 -8.12
N LYS A 22 -24.52 25.59 -8.07
CA LYS A 22 -25.68 26.46 -7.79
C LYS A 22 -25.89 26.58 -6.30
N LEU A 23 -26.23 27.77 -5.83
CA LEU A 23 -26.65 27.98 -4.45
C LEU A 23 -28.14 27.66 -4.33
N LEU A 24 -28.47 26.62 -3.60
CA LEU A 24 -29.84 26.18 -3.34
C LEU A 24 -30.14 26.23 -1.85
N TYR A 25 -31.42 26.16 -1.52
CA TYR A 25 -31.86 26.19 -0.14
C TYR A 25 -32.92 25.10 0.14
N LYS A 26 -32.99 24.67 1.39
CA LYS A 26 -33.96 23.68 1.87
C LYS A 26 -34.62 24.18 3.14
N GLU A 27 -35.95 24.12 3.20
CA GLU A 27 -36.72 24.38 4.41
C GLU A 27 -36.57 23.23 5.42
N LEU A 28 -36.39 23.59 6.68
CA LEU A 28 -36.28 22.66 7.80
C LEU A 28 -37.60 22.60 8.57
N ALA A 29 -37.74 21.59 9.43
CA ALA A 29 -38.97 21.33 10.17
C ALA A 29 -39.39 22.47 11.13
N ASP A 30 -38.43 23.29 11.57
CA ASP A 30 -38.66 24.46 12.42
C ASP A 30 -39.02 25.74 11.63
N GLY A 31 -39.18 25.61 10.31
CA GLY A 31 -39.46 26.73 9.40
C GLY A 31 -38.24 27.59 9.03
N SER A 32 -37.06 27.28 9.55
CA SER A 32 -35.80 27.89 9.10
C SER A 32 -35.38 27.34 7.76
N VAL A 33 -34.45 28.01 7.08
CA VAL A 33 -33.94 27.62 5.76
C VAL A 33 -32.44 27.46 5.84
N SER A 34 -31.95 26.33 5.34
CA SER A 34 -30.51 26.01 5.23
C SER A 34 -30.04 26.16 3.80
N PHE A 35 -28.87 26.75 3.59
CA PHE A 35 -28.21 26.85 2.28
C PHE A 35 -27.23 25.73 2.01
N TYR A 36 -27.16 25.32 0.73
CA TYR A 36 -26.19 24.34 0.25
C TYR A 36 -25.76 24.62 -1.18
N LEU A 37 -24.56 24.20 -1.52
CA LEU A 37 -24.02 24.26 -2.87
C LEU A 37 -24.37 22.96 -3.61
N HIS A 38 -25.02 23.08 -4.75
CA HIS A 38 -25.41 21.98 -5.60
C HIS A 38 -24.48 21.88 -6.80
N TYR A 39 -23.59 20.88 -6.78
CA TYR A 39 -22.63 20.61 -7.84
C TYR A 39 -23.22 19.65 -8.88
N ILE A 40 -23.10 19.98 -10.15
CA ILE A 40 -23.39 19.08 -11.28
C ILE A 40 -22.04 18.60 -11.81
N LEU A 41 -21.68 17.33 -11.54
CA LEU A 41 -20.34 16.80 -11.74
C LEU A 41 -20.17 16.10 -13.09
N ALA A 42 -21.19 15.38 -13.59
CA ALA A 42 -21.21 14.74 -14.90
C ALA A 42 -22.66 14.45 -15.34
N ASN A 43 -22.86 14.37 -16.66
CA ASN A 43 -24.10 13.89 -17.27
C ASN A 43 -23.80 12.60 -18.04
N GLU A 44 -24.13 11.44 -17.47
CA GLU A 44 -23.90 10.14 -18.10
C GLU A 44 -25.13 9.66 -18.89
N PRO A 45 -24.94 9.06 -20.08
CA PRO A 45 -26.03 8.44 -20.79
C PRO A 45 -26.55 7.21 -20.04
N VAL A 46 -27.87 7.10 -19.90
CA VAL A 46 -28.53 5.95 -19.27
C VAL A 46 -28.68 4.84 -20.28
N ARG A 47 -28.35 3.60 -19.87
CA ARG A 47 -28.51 2.38 -20.67
C ARG A 47 -29.59 1.48 -20.06
N ASP A 48 -30.24 0.68 -20.91
CA ASP A 48 -31.14 -0.40 -20.45
C ASP A 48 -30.35 -1.66 -20.01
N SER A 49 -31.09 -2.71 -19.63
CA SER A 49 -30.52 -4.01 -19.23
C SER A 49 -29.69 -4.68 -20.33
N ASP A 50 -29.95 -4.34 -21.59
CA ASP A 50 -29.32 -4.90 -22.78
C ASP A 50 -28.13 -4.05 -23.26
N GLY A 51 -27.82 -2.96 -22.53
CA GLY A 51 -26.68 -2.09 -22.80
C GLY A 51 -26.94 -0.98 -23.82
N ASN A 52 -28.18 -0.82 -24.36
CA ASN A 52 -28.54 0.20 -25.31
C ASN A 52 -28.84 1.53 -24.62
N TYR A 53 -28.61 2.64 -25.33
CA TYR A 53 -28.91 3.97 -24.80
C TYR A 53 -30.42 4.20 -24.71
N LEU A 54 -30.89 4.47 -23.50
CA LEU A 54 -32.27 4.91 -23.31
C LEU A 54 -32.51 6.30 -23.96
N ARG A 55 -33.61 6.45 -24.72
CA ARG A 55 -34.01 7.71 -25.33
C ARG A 55 -35.26 8.27 -24.64
N GLY A 56 -35.36 9.58 -24.59
CA GLY A 56 -36.57 10.28 -24.15
C GLY A 56 -37.65 10.28 -25.23
N SER A 57 -38.84 10.80 -24.92
CA SER A 57 -39.93 11.03 -25.87
C SER A 57 -39.55 12.00 -27.00
N ASP A 58 -38.52 12.81 -26.81
CA ASP A 58 -37.92 13.73 -27.77
C ASP A 58 -36.81 13.10 -28.64
N GLY A 59 -36.61 11.78 -28.56
CA GLY A 59 -35.59 11.01 -29.28
C GLY A 59 -34.15 11.20 -28.77
N ARG A 60 -33.89 12.09 -27.80
CA ARG A 60 -32.57 12.36 -27.25
C ARG A 60 -32.18 11.29 -26.26
N ILE A 61 -30.86 11.01 -26.16
CA ILE A 61 -30.35 10.07 -25.19
C ILE A 61 -30.62 10.61 -23.78
N LYS A 62 -31.34 9.83 -22.97
CA LYS A 62 -31.51 10.14 -21.54
C LYS A 62 -30.17 10.16 -20.85
N ARG A 63 -29.94 11.21 -20.06
CA ARG A 63 -28.69 11.37 -19.26
C ARG A 63 -29.03 11.48 -17.80
N LYS A 64 -28.23 10.82 -16.94
CA LYS A 64 -28.30 10.91 -15.48
C LYS A 64 -27.21 11.86 -15.02
N ALA A 65 -27.60 12.93 -14.36
CA ALA A 65 -26.63 13.86 -13.78
C ALA A 65 -26.12 13.34 -12.46
N HIS A 66 -24.80 13.21 -12.32
CA HIS A 66 -24.17 13.03 -11.01
C HIS A 66 -24.15 14.37 -10.29
N ARG A 67 -24.78 14.41 -9.14
CA ARG A 67 -24.98 15.62 -8.35
C ARG A 67 -24.37 15.43 -6.96
N LYS A 68 -23.84 16.50 -6.37
CA LYS A 68 -23.36 16.52 -5.00
C LYS A 68 -23.82 17.79 -4.32
N ASP A 69 -24.38 17.65 -3.14
CA ASP A 69 -24.77 18.76 -2.30
C ASP A 69 -23.75 18.92 -1.15
N LYS A 70 -23.34 20.17 -0.90
CA LYS A 70 -22.46 20.55 0.20
C LYS A 70 -23.19 21.57 1.06
N ALA A 71 -23.60 21.18 2.26
CA ALA A 71 -24.19 22.11 3.23
C ALA A 71 -23.18 23.20 3.62
N LEU A 72 -23.65 24.43 3.72
CA LEU A 72 -22.83 25.58 4.05
C LEU A 72 -22.85 25.94 5.54
N GLY A 73 -23.82 25.43 6.31
CA GLY A 73 -24.00 25.81 7.72
C GLY A 73 -24.56 27.20 7.95
N TYR A 74 -25.04 27.87 6.89
CA TYR A 74 -25.72 29.16 7.00
C TYR A 74 -27.21 28.96 7.00
N TYR A 75 -27.89 29.62 7.97
CA TYR A 75 -29.34 29.49 8.19
C TYR A 75 -30.01 30.84 8.18
N VAL A 76 -31.26 30.91 7.67
CA VAL A 76 -32.13 32.06 7.80
C VAL A 76 -33.42 31.66 8.51
N TYR A 77 -33.89 32.54 9.35
CA TYR A 77 -34.97 32.25 10.30
C TYR A 77 -36.21 33.09 10.01
N PRO A 78 -37.42 32.54 10.22
CA PRO A 78 -38.66 33.33 10.16
C PRO A 78 -38.60 34.48 11.15
N ASN A 79 -39.08 35.65 10.75
CA ASN A 79 -39.12 36.85 11.58
C ASN A 79 -40.52 37.43 11.73
N PRO A 80 -41.44 36.72 12.40
CA PRO A 80 -42.86 37.15 12.54
C PRO A 80 -42.98 38.47 13.33
N LYS A 81 -42.05 38.73 14.26
CA LYS A 81 -42.03 39.95 15.09
C LYS A 81 -41.33 41.14 14.46
N LYS A 82 -40.84 40.99 13.21
CA LYS A 82 -40.04 42.00 12.46
C LYS A 82 -38.83 42.54 13.25
N SER A 83 -38.18 41.71 13.98
CA SER A 83 -36.97 42.05 14.75
C SER A 83 -35.84 42.52 13.79
N PRO A 84 -35.26 43.71 13.99
CA PRO A 84 -34.12 44.19 13.20
C PRO A 84 -32.89 43.24 13.31
N ALA A 85 -32.65 42.69 14.48
CA ALA A 85 -31.53 41.79 14.72
C ALA A 85 -31.64 40.49 13.86
N ILE A 86 -32.84 39.89 13.78
CA ILE A 86 -33.08 38.70 12.94
C ILE A 86 -32.94 39.05 11.47
N ASN A 87 -33.43 40.23 11.03
CA ASN A 87 -33.27 40.68 9.64
C ASN A 87 -31.80 40.87 9.28
N ASN A 88 -31.02 41.50 10.14
CA ASN A 88 -29.58 41.71 9.90
C ASN A 88 -28.84 40.38 9.82
N MET A 89 -29.11 39.45 10.75
CA MET A 89 -28.53 38.10 10.75
C MET A 89 -28.88 37.32 9.49
N ASN A 90 -30.15 37.37 9.06
CA ASN A 90 -30.61 36.71 7.85
C ASN A 90 -29.89 37.28 6.59
N ASN A 91 -29.79 38.61 6.47
CA ASN A 91 -29.08 39.25 5.37
C ASN A 91 -27.59 38.89 5.35
N GLU A 92 -26.96 38.85 6.53
CA GLU A 92 -25.56 38.48 6.67
C GLU A 92 -25.34 37.04 6.25
N ASN A 93 -26.16 36.08 6.70
CA ASN A 93 -26.06 34.67 6.34
C ASN A 93 -26.33 34.44 4.84
N ILE A 94 -27.28 35.15 4.22
CA ILE A 94 -27.48 35.11 2.77
C ILE A 94 -26.23 35.59 2.04
N THR A 95 -25.67 36.73 2.48
CA THR A 95 -24.45 37.30 1.89
C THR A 95 -23.27 36.33 1.99
N LEU A 96 -23.10 35.70 3.14
CA LEU A 96 -22.05 34.66 3.35
C LEU A 96 -22.26 33.43 2.46
N ALA A 97 -23.52 33.01 2.27
CA ALA A 97 -23.83 31.90 1.38
C ALA A 97 -23.53 32.22 -0.11
N ILE A 98 -23.85 33.45 -0.54
CA ILE A 98 -23.54 33.94 -1.90
C ILE A 98 -22.02 33.99 -2.10
N LYS A 99 -21.29 34.57 -1.13
CA LYS A 99 -19.83 34.64 -1.17
C LYS A 99 -19.18 33.25 -1.24
N ALA A 100 -19.68 32.29 -0.49
CA ALA A 100 -19.21 30.91 -0.54
C ALA A 100 -19.49 30.26 -1.92
N GLN A 101 -20.58 30.61 -2.59
CA GLN A 101 -20.84 30.19 -3.98
C GLN A 101 -19.83 30.81 -4.94
N GLU A 102 -19.61 32.12 -4.86
CA GLU A 102 -18.65 32.84 -5.73
C GLU A 102 -17.22 32.28 -5.58
N GLU A 103 -16.79 32.02 -4.35
CA GLU A 103 -15.51 31.39 -4.07
C GLU A 103 -15.42 29.98 -4.67
N ALA A 104 -16.48 29.18 -4.52
CA ALA A 104 -16.55 27.84 -5.11
C ALA A 104 -16.56 27.85 -6.65
N ILE A 105 -17.28 28.80 -7.28
CA ILE A 105 -17.25 29.00 -8.74
C ILE A 105 -15.83 29.40 -9.18
N LYS A 106 -15.20 30.36 -8.48
CA LYS A 106 -13.84 30.79 -8.78
C LYS A 106 -12.82 29.66 -8.62
N GLU A 107 -12.93 28.87 -7.56
CA GLU A 107 -12.12 27.67 -7.35
C GLU A 107 -12.30 26.68 -8.50
N MET A 108 -13.54 26.45 -8.92
CA MET A 108 -13.87 25.62 -10.08
C MET A 108 -13.35 26.23 -11.38
N GLU A 109 -13.37 27.53 -11.56
CA GLU A 109 -12.84 28.22 -12.75
C GLU A 109 -11.33 28.23 -12.84
N LEU A 110 -10.65 28.44 -11.72
CA LEU A 110 -9.19 28.28 -11.62
C LEU A 110 -8.75 26.84 -11.88
N SER A 111 -9.62 25.88 -11.59
CA SER A 111 -9.44 24.45 -11.91
C SER A 111 -9.95 24.04 -13.31
N LYS A 112 -10.32 25.00 -14.20
CA LYS A 112 -10.92 24.65 -15.53
C LYS A 112 -10.08 23.67 -16.35
N GLY A 113 -8.76 23.72 -16.25
CA GLY A 113 -7.89 22.64 -16.76
C GLY A 113 -8.10 21.32 -16.01
N GLY A 114 -8.22 21.35 -14.69
CA GLY A 114 -8.45 20.21 -13.82
C GLY A 114 -9.85 19.59 -13.95
N ILE A 115 -10.90 20.39 -14.11
CA ILE A 115 -12.29 19.89 -14.25
C ILE A 115 -12.47 19.11 -15.56
N LYS A 116 -11.92 19.63 -16.67
CA LYS A 116 -11.98 18.91 -17.94
C LYS A 116 -11.29 17.57 -17.84
N ALA A 117 -10.11 17.54 -17.21
CA ALA A 117 -9.39 16.31 -16.93
C ALA A 117 -10.17 15.39 -15.96
N THR A 118 -10.75 15.93 -14.87
CA THR A 118 -11.58 15.19 -13.92
C THR A 118 -12.81 14.58 -14.58
N LEU A 119 -13.49 15.32 -15.48
CA LEU A 119 -14.63 14.82 -16.26
C LEU A 119 -14.21 13.72 -17.27
N GLU A 120 -13.07 13.86 -17.90
CA GLU A 120 -12.52 12.82 -18.78
C GLU A 120 -12.15 11.56 -17.98
N TYR A 121 -11.47 11.71 -16.86
CA TYR A 121 -11.11 10.59 -15.98
C TYR A 121 -12.32 9.94 -15.31
N SER A 122 -13.40 10.67 -15.03
CA SER A 122 -14.64 10.07 -14.52
C SER A 122 -15.35 9.18 -15.54
N LYS A 123 -15.11 9.42 -16.82
CA LYS A 123 -15.60 8.58 -17.94
C LYS A 123 -14.68 7.38 -18.19
N ASP A 124 -13.41 7.50 -17.84
CA ASP A 124 -12.41 6.45 -18.01
C ASP A 124 -11.43 6.45 -16.82
N ILE A 125 -11.79 5.73 -15.79
CA ILE A 125 -11.00 5.64 -14.55
C ILE A 125 -9.67 4.91 -14.77
N LEU A 126 -9.60 3.97 -15.72
CA LEU A 126 -8.35 3.26 -16.01
C LEU A 126 -7.29 4.21 -16.58
N ARG A 127 -7.72 5.13 -17.45
CA ARG A 127 -6.84 6.20 -17.96
C ARG A 127 -6.25 7.04 -16.82
N TYR A 128 -7.06 7.35 -15.81
CA TYR A 128 -6.56 8.03 -14.60
C TYR A 128 -5.56 7.17 -13.82
N PHE A 129 -5.85 5.88 -13.62
CA PHE A 129 -4.96 5.00 -12.89
C PHE A 129 -3.59 4.88 -13.57
N HIS A 130 -3.57 4.76 -14.91
CA HIS A 130 -2.30 4.80 -15.68
C HIS A 130 -1.55 6.12 -15.48
N TYR A 131 -2.24 7.24 -15.62
CA TYR A 131 -1.66 8.56 -15.39
C TYR A 131 -1.06 8.70 -13.97
N PHE A 132 -1.79 8.26 -12.95
CA PHE A 132 -1.30 8.29 -11.56
C PHE A 132 -0.07 7.40 -11.37
N VAL A 133 -0.08 6.19 -11.93
CA VAL A 133 1.07 5.28 -11.90
C VAL A 133 2.28 5.92 -12.56
N ASP A 134 2.10 6.58 -13.70
CA ASP A 134 3.19 7.19 -14.44
C ASP A 134 3.83 8.39 -13.72
N LYS A 135 3.04 9.17 -13.03
CA LYS A 135 3.51 10.28 -12.17
C LYS A 135 4.16 9.83 -10.86
N THR A 136 3.91 8.59 -10.42
CA THR A 136 4.43 8.13 -9.14
C THR A 136 5.93 7.89 -9.19
N HIS A 137 6.63 8.20 -8.08
CA HIS A 137 8.07 8.00 -7.93
C HIS A 137 8.47 6.54 -8.21
N VAL A 138 9.64 6.35 -8.83
CA VAL A 138 10.15 5.06 -9.35
C VAL A 138 10.08 3.90 -8.35
N LYS A 139 10.38 4.14 -7.06
CA LYS A 139 10.36 3.08 -6.03
C LYS A 139 8.99 2.42 -5.84
N ASP A 140 7.90 3.19 -5.98
CA ASP A 140 6.53 2.70 -5.80
C ASP A 140 5.84 2.29 -7.11
N LYS A 141 6.32 2.82 -8.24
CA LYS A 141 5.74 2.66 -9.58
C LYS A 141 5.57 1.19 -9.96
N ARG A 142 6.59 0.36 -9.71
CA ARG A 142 6.56 -1.08 -10.09
C ARG A 142 5.39 -1.83 -9.45
N LEU A 143 5.18 -1.65 -8.14
CA LEU A 143 4.10 -2.33 -7.42
C LEU A 143 2.71 -1.77 -7.75
N LEU A 144 2.60 -0.46 -8.00
CA LEU A 144 1.35 0.14 -8.47
C LEU A 144 0.98 -0.35 -9.86
N LYS A 145 1.96 -0.41 -10.78
CA LYS A 145 1.77 -0.96 -12.13
C LYS A 145 1.33 -2.42 -12.07
N ALA A 146 1.98 -3.24 -11.24
CA ALA A 146 1.59 -4.63 -11.07
C ALA A 146 0.18 -4.78 -10.47
N ALA A 147 -0.21 -3.93 -9.52
CA ALA A 147 -1.56 -3.94 -8.96
C ALA A 147 -2.63 -3.53 -9.99
N LEU A 148 -2.35 -2.53 -10.82
CA LEU A 148 -3.21 -2.13 -11.93
C LEU A 148 -3.33 -3.24 -12.97
N GLN A 149 -2.21 -3.86 -13.35
CA GLN A 149 -2.19 -4.98 -14.29
C GLN A 149 -3.03 -6.18 -13.80
N ASN A 150 -2.99 -6.48 -12.49
CA ASN A 150 -3.85 -7.51 -11.92
C ASN A 150 -5.34 -7.14 -12.05
N PHE A 151 -5.68 -5.86 -11.87
CA PHE A 151 -7.05 -5.40 -12.05
C PHE A 151 -7.50 -5.49 -13.52
N GLU A 152 -6.65 -5.13 -14.44
CA GLU A 152 -6.92 -5.26 -15.89
C GLU A 152 -7.09 -6.72 -16.32
N ASN A 153 -6.26 -7.62 -15.79
CA ASN A 153 -6.39 -9.05 -16.05
C ASN A 153 -7.72 -9.59 -15.49
N PHE A 154 -8.08 -9.19 -14.26
CA PHE A 154 -9.39 -9.49 -13.70
C PHE A 154 -10.55 -9.03 -14.59
N LEU A 155 -10.47 -7.81 -15.14
CA LEU A 155 -11.49 -7.32 -16.07
C LEU A 155 -11.56 -8.15 -17.36
N ARG A 156 -10.42 -8.58 -17.89
CA ARG A 156 -10.37 -9.42 -19.10
C ARG A 156 -10.96 -10.81 -18.89
N GLU A 157 -10.79 -11.36 -17.71
CA GLU A 157 -11.22 -12.72 -17.37
C GLU A 157 -12.69 -12.75 -16.91
N GLU A 158 -13.07 -11.87 -15.98
CA GLU A 158 -14.35 -11.93 -15.27
C GLU A 158 -15.39 -10.90 -15.78
N TYR A 159 -14.94 -9.84 -16.46
CA TYR A 159 -15.80 -8.73 -16.89
C TYR A 159 -15.67 -8.47 -18.40
N ARG A 160 -15.89 -9.49 -19.20
CA ARG A 160 -15.72 -9.48 -20.67
C ARG A 160 -16.55 -8.40 -21.38
N GLN A 161 -17.64 -7.91 -20.76
CA GLN A 161 -18.42 -6.79 -21.28
C GLN A 161 -17.63 -5.47 -21.35
N TYR A 162 -16.51 -5.38 -20.67
CA TYR A 162 -15.59 -4.23 -20.78
C TYR A 162 -14.38 -4.51 -21.70
N VAL A 163 -14.34 -5.64 -22.38
CA VAL A 163 -13.23 -6.02 -23.25
C VAL A 163 -13.67 -5.95 -24.71
N ILE A 164 -12.86 -5.35 -25.57
CA ILE A 164 -13.09 -5.32 -27.02
C ILE A 164 -12.73 -6.70 -27.58
N PRO A 165 -13.71 -7.47 -28.14
CA PRO A 165 -13.43 -8.84 -28.56
C PRO A 165 -12.34 -8.98 -29.62
N ALA A 166 -12.18 -7.97 -30.47
CA ALA A 166 -11.24 -7.99 -31.60
C ALA A 166 -9.77 -7.79 -31.18
N THR A 167 -9.52 -7.00 -30.11
CA THR A 167 -8.15 -6.61 -29.70
C THR A 167 -7.76 -7.10 -28.31
N GLY A 168 -8.75 -7.47 -27.48
CA GLY A 168 -8.52 -7.79 -26.07
C GLY A 168 -8.27 -6.55 -25.19
N ASP A 169 -8.38 -5.35 -25.75
CA ASP A 169 -8.23 -4.11 -25.01
C ASP A 169 -9.44 -3.84 -24.11
N ILE A 170 -9.21 -3.14 -23.02
CA ILE A 170 -10.28 -2.77 -22.10
C ILE A 170 -10.89 -1.45 -22.58
N MET A 171 -12.22 -1.43 -22.71
CA MET A 171 -12.96 -0.22 -23.07
C MET A 171 -12.87 0.84 -21.97
N PRO A 172 -13.02 2.13 -22.31
CA PRO A 172 -13.12 3.19 -21.31
C PRO A 172 -14.15 2.85 -20.24
N MET A 173 -13.74 2.87 -18.99
CA MET A 173 -14.54 2.42 -17.86
C MET A 173 -14.95 3.61 -17.00
N PRO A 174 -16.27 3.93 -16.89
CA PRO A 174 -16.72 5.01 -16.04
C PRO A 174 -16.55 4.69 -14.57
N VAL A 175 -16.31 5.70 -13.74
CA VAL A 175 -16.20 5.57 -12.27
C VAL A 175 -17.38 4.83 -11.66
N SER A 176 -18.60 5.06 -12.20
CA SER A 176 -19.84 4.41 -11.74
C SER A 176 -19.83 2.87 -11.90
N ALA A 177 -18.97 2.33 -12.75
CA ALA A 177 -18.82 0.89 -12.92
C ALA A 177 -18.06 0.25 -11.74
N LEU A 178 -17.21 1.03 -11.04
CA LEU A 178 -16.50 0.55 -9.87
C LEU A 178 -17.42 0.53 -8.64
N ASN A 179 -17.98 -0.61 -8.36
CA ASN A 179 -18.83 -0.80 -7.19
C ASN A 179 -18.25 -1.82 -6.21
N LYS A 180 -18.85 -1.90 -5.01
CA LYS A 180 -18.38 -2.79 -3.94
C LYS A 180 -18.36 -4.27 -4.36
N THR A 181 -19.34 -4.72 -5.15
CA THR A 181 -19.42 -6.11 -5.62
C THR A 181 -18.22 -6.45 -6.50
N MET A 182 -17.91 -5.60 -7.48
CA MET A 182 -16.73 -5.76 -8.33
C MET A 182 -15.43 -5.76 -7.50
N MET A 183 -15.31 -4.88 -6.52
CA MET A 183 -14.13 -4.85 -5.65
C MET A 183 -13.99 -6.10 -4.79
N GLN A 184 -15.10 -6.68 -4.33
CA GLN A 184 -15.07 -7.95 -3.60
C GLN A 184 -14.65 -9.12 -4.51
N GLN A 185 -15.14 -9.15 -5.75
CA GLN A 185 -14.74 -10.16 -6.75
C GLN A 185 -13.27 -9.99 -7.14
N PHE A 186 -12.78 -8.77 -7.30
CA PHE A 186 -11.36 -8.52 -7.51
C PHE A 186 -10.50 -8.98 -6.32
N ALA A 187 -10.99 -8.81 -5.09
CA ALA A 187 -10.30 -9.34 -3.91
C ALA A 187 -10.21 -10.88 -3.94
N TYR A 188 -11.26 -11.58 -4.37
CA TYR A 188 -11.24 -13.04 -4.57
C TYR A 188 -10.29 -13.43 -5.69
N TYR A 189 -10.35 -12.76 -6.83
CA TYR A 189 -9.41 -12.97 -7.94
C TYR A 189 -7.94 -12.88 -7.49
N LEU A 190 -7.61 -11.87 -6.66
CA LEU A 190 -6.26 -11.76 -6.12
C LEU A 190 -5.90 -12.94 -5.20
N GLN A 191 -6.85 -13.48 -4.43
CA GLN A 191 -6.64 -14.63 -3.54
C GLN A 191 -6.40 -15.92 -4.34
N ASP A 192 -7.10 -16.09 -5.44
CA ASP A 192 -6.97 -17.27 -6.30
C ASP A 192 -5.67 -17.27 -7.09
N ASN A 193 -5.23 -16.09 -7.54
CA ASN A 193 -4.05 -15.96 -8.40
C ASN A 193 -2.75 -15.68 -7.65
N HIS A 194 -2.80 -15.33 -6.36
CA HIS A 194 -1.61 -15.00 -5.57
C HIS A 194 -1.63 -15.68 -4.19
N LYS A 195 -0.43 -15.91 -3.65
CA LYS A 195 -0.26 -16.54 -2.32
C LYS A 195 0.31 -15.56 -1.29
N GLY A 196 -0.08 -15.75 -0.05
CA GLY A 196 0.49 -15.05 1.10
C GLY A 196 0.39 -13.53 1.00
N GLN A 197 1.46 -12.83 1.35
CA GLN A 197 1.47 -11.36 1.40
C GLN A 197 1.33 -10.67 0.02
N GLY A 198 1.45 -11.41 -1.08
CA GLY A 198 1.23 -10.89 -2.43
C GLY A 198 -0.17 -10.30 -2.57
N VAL A 199 -1.19 -11.03 -2.14
CA VAL A 199 -2.60 -10.62 -2.14
C VAL A 199 -2.79 -9.27 -1.43
N GLU A 200 -2.30 -9.16 -0.17
CA GLU A 200 -2.41 -7.94 0.61
C GLU A 200 -1.65 -6.77 -0.03
N THR A 201 -0.49 -7.04 -0.61
CA THR A 201 0.33 -6.03 -1.27
C THR A 201 -0.37 -5.44 -2.48
N TYR A 202 -0.87 -6.27 -3.40
CA TYR A 202 -1.58 -5.80 -4.59
C TYR A 202 -2.88 -5.09 -4.24
N TRP A 203 -3.66 -5.64 -3.31
CA TRP A 203 -4.88 -5.00 -2.83
C TRP A 203 -4.62 -3.62 -2.21
N ARG A 204 -3.61 -3.51 -1.35
CA ARG A 204 -3.24 -2.23 -0.73
C ARG A 204 -2.76 -1.21 -1.77
N ARG A 205 -2.01 -1.63 -2.79
CA ARG A 205 -1.56 -0.77 -3.88
C ARG A 205 -2.71 -0.35 -4.77
N PHE A 206 -3.64 -1.24 -5.07
CA PHE A 206 -4.85 -0.88 -5.80
C PHE A 206 -5.73 0.12 -5.03
N LYS A 207 -5.93 -0.08 -3.72
CA LYS A 207 -6.63 0.91 -2.89
C LYS A 207 -5.97 2.29 -2.91
N ARG A 208 -4.65 2.37 -3.10
CA ARG A 208 -3.96 3.66 -3.25
C ARG A 208 -4.40 4.39 -4.53
N LEU A 209 -4.65 3.67 -5.64
CA LEU A 209 -5.20 4.26 -6.87
C LEU A 209 -6.62 4.81 -6.62
N ILE A 210 -7.46 4.04 -5.94
CA ILE A 210 -8.81 4.46 -5.57
C ILE A 210 -8.79 5.71 -4.68
N ASN A 211 -7.96 5.71 -3.63
CA ASN A 211 -7.84 6.85 -2.73
C ASN A 211 -7.34 8.10 -3.46
N ALA A 212 -6.37 7.97 -4.35
CA ALA A 212 -5.89 9.08 -5.17
C ALA A 212 -7.00 9.66 -6.06
N ALA A 213 -7.85 8.81 -6.66
CA ALA A 213 -9.00 9.27 -7.43
C ALA A 213 -10.04 10.01 -6.57
N ILE A 214 -10.17 9.63 -5.29
CA ILE A 214 -11.03 10.32 -4.33
C ILE A 214 -10.42 11.67 -3.93
N ASP A 215 -9.13 11.70 -3.61
CA ASP A 215 -8.42 12.91 -3.22
C ASP A 215 -8.44 13.96 -4.34
N GLU A 216 -8.34 13.53 -5.61
CA GLU A 216 -8.45 14.38 -6.80
C GLU A 216 -9.91 14.63 -7.24
N LYS A 217 -10.91 14.22 -6.43
CA LYS A 217 -12.36 14.43 -6.68
C LYS A 217 -12.87 13.83 -8.00
N ILE A 218 -12.18 12.84 -8.56
CA ILE A 218 -12.62 12.06 -9.72
C ILE A 218 -13.68 11.05 -9.28
N MET A 219 -13.55 10.56 -8.06
CA MET A 219 -14.41 9.58 -7.40
C MET A 219 -14.86 10.12 -6.05
N PHE A 220 -16.13 9.88 -5.64
CA PHE A 220 -16.69 10.42 -4.39
C PHE A 220 -16.91 9.37 -3.32
N GLU A 221 -17.10 8.13 -3.71
CA GLU A 221 -17.29 7.00 -2.80
C GLU A 221 -16.16 6.00 -2.97
N ASN A 222 -15.76 5.39 -1.86
CA ASN A 222 -14.73 4.37 -1.90
C ASN A 222 -15.36 2.98 -2.09
N PRO A 223 -15.30 2.37 -3.29
CA PRO A 223 -15.89 1.07 -3.54
C PRO A 223 -15.18 -0.06 -2.79
N CYS A 224 -13.96 0.19 -2.28
CA CYS A 224 -13.22 -0.76 -1.45
C CYS A 224 -13.64 -0.72 0.03
N HIS A 225 -14.60 0.16 0.42
CA HIS A 225 -15.03 0.25 1.82
C HIS A 225 -15.66 -1.07 2.27
N LYS A 226 -15.21 -1.60 3.43
CA LYS A 226 -15.65 -2.88 3.99
C LYS A 226 -15.45 -4.11 3.09
N VAL A 227 -14.64 -4.03 2.02
CA VAL A 227 -14.23 -5.20 1.26
C VAL A 227 -13.22 -6.00 2.08
N LYS A 228 -13.48 -7.30 2.24
CA LYS A 228 -12.64 -8.21 3.01
C LYS A 228 -11.64 -8.92 2.09
N VAL A 229 -10.37 -8.87 2.46
CA VAL A 229 -9.31 -9.65 1.82
C VAL A 229 -8.76 -10.61 2.85
N VAL A 230 -8.85 -11.90 2.57
CA VAL A 230 -8.27 -12.95 3.40
C VAL A 230 -6.88 -13.25 2.86
N VAL A 231 -5.90 -13.28 3.74
CA VAL A 231 -4.52 -13.60 3.39
C VAL A 231 -4.15 -14.90 4.09
N ASP A 232 -3.82 -15.91 3.31
CA ASP A 232 -3.23 -17.12 3.85
C ASP A 232 -1.82 -16.80 4.37
N ARG A 233 -1.64 -16.87 5.67
CA ARG A 233 -0.37 -16.63 6.37
C ARG A 233 0.35 -17.93 6.74
N THR A 234 -0.12 -19.06 6.24
CA THR A 234 0.47 -20.38 6.54
C THR A 234 1.77 -20.63 5.79
N ILE A 235 2.16 -19.76 4.86
CA ILE A 235 3.44 -19.87 4.16
C ILE A 235 4.57 -19.78 5.17
N THR A 236 5.13 -20.94 5.51
CA THR A 236 6.29 -21.05 6.37
C THR A 236 7.53 -20.54 5.65
N LYS A 237 8.31 -19.74 6.36
CA LYS A 237 9.59 -19.29 5.83
C LYS A 237 10.56 -20.47 5.79
N ALA A 238 11.35 -20.59 4.73
CA ALA A 238 12.43 -21.55 4.66
C ALA A 238 13.52 -21.15 5.66
N ILE A 239 13.59 -21.84 6.80
CA ILE A 239 14.58 -21.67 7.86
C ILE A 239 15.34 -22.99 7.94
N LEU A 240 16.67 -22.95 7.90
CA LEU A 240 17.50 -24.12 8.08
C LEU A 240 17.59 -24.50 9.56
N THR A 241 17.51 -25.80 9.85
CA THR A 241 17.94 -26.33 11.15
C THR A 241 19.46 -26.29 11.24
N GLU A 242 20.02 -26.52 12.42
CA GLU A 242 21.47 -26.62 12.62
C GLU A 242 22.06 -27.74 11.76
N ASP A 243 21.45 -28.93 11.78
CA ASP A 243 21.88 -30.09 10.97
C ASP A 243 21.82 -29.81 9.47
N GLU A 244 20.72 -29.16 9.00
CA GLU A 244 20.59 -28.76 7.60
C GLU A 244 21.65 -27.72 7.20
N LEU A 245 21.99 -26.79 8.10
CA LEU A 245 23.03 -25.79 7.88
C LEU A 245 24.39 -26.47 7.72
N ILE A 246 24.76 -27.40 8.63
CA ILE A 246 26.00 -28.18 8.58
C ILE A 246 26.02 -29.00 7.28
N THR A 247 24.95 -29.73 6.98
CA THR A 247 24.86 -30.56 5.77
C THR A 247 24.99 -29.72 4.50
N LEU A 248 24.35 -28.54 4.45
CA LEU A 248 24.45 -27.63 3.30
C LEU A 248 25.90 -27.22 3.06
N PHE A 249 26.61 -26.77 4.09
CA PHE A 249 27.99 -26.31 3.96
C PHE A 249 28.99 -27.44 3.71
N ALA A 250 28.71 -28.69 4.15
CA ALA A 250 29.48 -29.88 3.83
C ALA A 250 29.28 -30.36 2.37
N THR A 251 28.14 -29.96 1.74
CA THR A 251 27.82 -30.41 0.36
C THR A 251 28.56 -29.58 -0.67
N HIS A 252 29.43 -30.23 -1.44
CA HIS A 252 30.17 -29.66 -2.56
C HIS A 252 29.73 -30.24 -3.90
N TYR A 253 29.85 -29.47 -4.98
CA TYR A 253 29.51 -29.93 -6.32
C TYR A 253 30.32 -29.20 -7.40
N LYS A 254 30.52 -29.85 -8.55
CA LYS A 254 31.25 -29.27 -9.67
C LYS A 254 30.53 -28.04 -10.24
N GLY A 255 31.26 -26.92 -10.32
CA GLY A 255 30.72 -25.65 -10.83
C GLY A 255 29.99 -24.81 -9.76
N GLU A 256 30.18 -25.13 -8.47
CA GLU A 256 29.71 -24.25 -7.40
C GLU A 256 30.42 -22.90 -7.43
N SER A 257 29.70 -21.84 -7.07
CA SER A 257 30.30 -20.52 -6.90
C SER A 257 30.78 -20.35 -5.47
N LYS A 258 32.11 -20.22 -5.30
CA LYS A 258 32.73 -19.94 -4.01
C LYS A 258 32.17 -18.66 -3.38
N GLU A 259 31.97 -17.61 -4.18
CA GLU A 259 31.45 -16.33 -3.71
C GLU A 259 29.99 -16.43 -3.21
N ILE A 260 29.12 -17.17 -3.89
CA ILE A 260 27.74 -17.39 -3.42
C ILE A 260 27.75 -18.19 -2.11
N ARG A 261 28.58 -19.22 -2.00
CA ARG A 261 28.73 -20.00 -0.78
C ARG A 261 29.22 -19.12 0.38
N ARG A 262 30.29 -18.37 0.16
CA ARG A 262 30.92 -17.46 1.13
C ARG A 262 29.93 -16.39 1.61
N GLY A 263 29.24 -15.70 0.69
CA GLY A 263 28.24 -14.68 1.02
C GLY A 263 27.02 -15.24 1.73
N PHE A 264 26.55 -16.45 1.33
CA PHE A 264 25.42 -17.08 2.01
C PHE A 264 25.79 -17.56 3.42
N ALA A 265 27.00 -18.11 3.60
CA ALA A 265 27.55 -18.43 4.92
C ALA A 265 27.57 -17.19 5.79
N PHE A 266 28.15 -16.10 5.31
CA PHE A 266 28.17 -14.83 6.03
C PHE A 266 26.77 -14.39 6.44
N THR A 267 25.79 -14.50 5.54
CA THR A 267 24.38 -14.16 5.85
C THR A 267 23.79 -15.08 6.92
N CYS A 268 24.12 -16.37 6.92
CA CYS A 268 23.65 -17.34 7.92
C CYS A 268 24.25 -17.12 9.31
N TYR A 269 25.46 -16.54 9.40
CA TYR A 269 26.17 -16.32 10.64
C TYR A 269 26.13 -14.89 11.18
N SER A 270 25.78 -13.90 10.33
CA SER A 270 25.69 -12.48 10.71
C SER A 270 24.29 -11.90 10.60
N GLY A 271 23.40 -12.54 9.85
CA GLY A 271 22.07 -12.03 9.58
C GLY A 271 22.03 -10.83 8.62
N VAL A 272 23.13 -10.43 7.99
CA VAL A 272 23.20 -9.29 7.05
C VAL A 272 22.27 -9.50 5.86
N ARG A 273 21.58 -8.42 5.41
CA ARG A 273 20.76 -8.49 4.19
C ARG A 273 21.63 -8.53 2.95
N ARG A 274 21.18 -9.22 1.89
CA ARG A 274 21.91 -9.26 0.62
C ARG A 274 22.25 -7.87 0.06
N CYS A 275 21.35 -6.91 0.16
CA CYS A 275 21.62 -5.55 -0.34
C CYS A 275 22.77 -4.87 0.43
N ASP A 276 22.88 -5.14 1.72
CA ASP A 276 23.95 -4.60 2.55
C ASP A 276 25.26 -5.39 2.31
N LEU A 277 25.17 -6.72 2.16
CA LEU A 277 26.33 -7.59 1.83
C LEU A 277 27.09 -7.11 0.59
N LEU A 278 26.39 -6.64 -0.44
CA LEU A 278 26.98 -6.11 -1.69
C LEU A 278 27.72 -4.77 -1.51
N THR A 279 27.56 -4.13 -0.37
CA THR A 279 28.18 -2.82 -0.07
C THR A 279 29.24 -2.90 1.02
N LEU A 280 29.48 -4.08 1.58
CA LEU A 280 30.51 -4.27 2.59
C LEU A 280 31.90 -4.15 1.98
N THR A 281 32.74 -3.36 2.62
CA THR A 281 34.15 -3.17 2.25
C THR A 281 35.07 -3.53 3.40
N TYR A 282 36.32 -3.83 3.11
CA TYR A 282 37.34 -4.17 4.13
C TYR A 282 37.60 -3.01 5.10
N ASP A 283 37.40 -1.75 4.71
CA ASP A 283 37.53 -0.58 5.61
C ASP A 283 36.45 -0.54 6.72
N MET A 284 35.38 -1.29 6.54
CA MET A 284 34.30 -1.41 7.55
C MET A 284 34.62 -2.42 8.63
N VAL A 285 35.71 -3.18 8.48
CA VAL A 285 36.16 -4.24 9.41
C VAL A 285 37.24 -3.69 10.30
N ASN A 286 37.00 -3.70 11.60
CA ASN A 286 38.03 -3.49 12.60
C ASN A 286 38.52 -4.85 13.08
N TYR A 287 39.70 -5.29 12.61
CA TYR A 287 40.26 -6.59 12.94
C TYR A 287 40.79 -6.67 14.37
N GLU A 288 41.21 -5.53 14.97
CA GLU A 288 41.69 -5.47 16.36
C GLU A 288 40.56 -5.64 17.35
N GLU A 289 39.46 -4.87 17.15
CA GLU A 289 38.25 -4.95 17.98
C GLU A 289 37.34 -6.09 17.56
N ARG A 290 37.61 -6.73 16.42
CA ARG A 290 36.83 -7.81 15.84
C ARG A 290 35.37 -7.39 15.65
N THR A 291 35.14 -6.25 14.96
CA THR A 291 33.84 -5.71 14.68
C THR A 291 33.70 -5.32 13.19
N LEU A 292 32.48 -5.44 12.69
CA LEU A 292 32.09 -4.93 11.38
C LEU A 292 30.98 -3.88 11.57
N THR A 293 31.26 -2.64 11.17
CA THR A 293 30.30 -1.53 11.30
C THR A 293 29.91 -1.00 9.94
N PHE A 294 28.61 -0.97 9.64
CA PHE A 294 28.11 -0.48 8.36
C PHE A 294 26.73 0.18 8.49
N LYS A 295 26.41 1.00 7.52
CA LYS A 295 25.09 1.66 7.42
C LYS A 295 24.14 0.88 6.52
N GLN A 296 22.99 0.46 7.05
CA GLN A 296 22.01 -0.31 6.27
C GLN A 296 21.38 0.51 5.13
N SER A 297 21.56 0.07 3.90
CA SER A 297 21.10 0.75 2.66
C SER A 297 19.59 1.00 2.63
N LYS A 298 18.80 0.09 3.20
CA LYS A 298 17.32 0.16 3.15
C LYS A 298 16.70 1.13 4.16
N VAL A 299 17.44 1.53 5.19
CA VAL A 299 16.97 2.33 6.34
C VAL A 299 17.72 3.66 6.43
N ALA A 300 18.81 3.83 5.71
CA ALA A 300 19.71 4.98 5.77
C ALA A 300 19.01 6.34 5.59
N SER A 301 17.88 6.38 4.85
CA SER A 301 17.14 7.62 4.58
C SER A 301 16.03 7.93 5.60
N SER A 302 15.74 7.02 6.56
CA SER A 302 14.54 7.11 7.39
C SER A 302 14.75 6.92 8.90
N SER A 303 15.97 6.61 9.36
CA SER A 303 16.20 6.31 10.79
C SER A 303 17.64 6.59 11.21
N SER A 304 17.81 7.16 12.41
CA SER A 304 19.09 7.27 13.13
C SER A 304 19.66 5.90 13.59
N LYS A 305 18.89 4.81 13.44
CA LYS A 305 19.28 3.43 13.75
C LYS A 305 19.77 2.66 12.51
N ALA A 306 20.29 3.36 11.49
CA ALA A 306 20.80 2.73 10.29
C ALA A 306 22.16 2.03 10.51
N ASP A 307 22.92 2.48 11.50
CA ASP A 307 24.23 1.91 11.83
C ASP A 307 24.04 0.57 12.56
N VAL A 308 24.73 -0.44 12.07
CA VAL A 308 24.75 -1.80 12.64
C VAL A 308 26.19 -2.18 12.88
N GLU A 309 26.46 -2.64 14.09
CA GLU A 309 27.73 -3.22 14.50
C GLU A 309 27.55 -4.71 14.74
N ILE A 310 28.42 -5.51 14.14
CA ILE A 310 28.39 -6.96 14.23
C ILE A 310 29.72 -7.42 14.84
N PRO A 311 29.71 -8.07 16.01
CA PRO A 311 30.89 -8.74 16.53
C PRO A 311 31.30 -9.88 15.59
N LEU A 312 32.59 -10.01 15.35
CA LEU A 312 33.18 -11.01 14.46
C LEU A 312 33.88 -12.10 15.28
N ASP A 313 33.32 -13.31 15.21
CA ASP A 313 34.00 -14.51 15.71
C ASP A 313 35.00 -15.03 14.66
N ASP A 314 35.75 -16.10 15.01
CA ASP A 314 36.73 -16.69 14.10
C ASP A 314 36.11 -17.18 12.79
N THR A 315 34.87 -17.65 12.84
CA THR A 315 34.13 -18.11 11.66
C THR A 315 33.82 -16.94 10.70
N LEU A 316 33.31 -15.83 11.23
CA LEU A 316 33.02 -14.64 10.43
C LEU A 316 34.28 -14.00 9.87
N LEU A 317 35.35 -13.93 10.68
CA LEU A 317 36.66 -13.46 10.21
C LEU A 317 37.23 -14.34 9.09
N ALA A 318 37.14 -15.67 9.23
CA ALA A 318 37.55 -16.60 8.17
C ALA A 318 36.74 -16.45 6.88
N ILE A 319 35.44 -16.17 7.00
CA ILE A 319 34.56 -15.91 5.85
C ILE A 319 34.91 -14.58 5.17
N ILE A 320 35.18 -13.52 5.94
CA ILE A 320 35.58 -12.22 5.44
C ILE A 320 36.95 -12.34 4.74
N GLY A 321 37.91 -12.98 5.41
CA GLY A 321 39.29 -13.06 4.97
C GLY A 321 40.03 -11.72 5.08
N THR A 322 41.15 -11.62 4.40
CA THR A 322 41.95 -10.40 4.25
C THR A 322 41.85 -9.90 2.82
N LYS A 323 41.99 -8.59 2.62
CA LYS A 323 42.06 -8.02 1.29
C LYS A 323 43.30 -8.55 0.56
N ASP A 324 43.11 -8.99 -0.66
CA ASP A 324 44.20 -9.36 -1.55
C ASP A 324 44.94 -8.09 -2.01
N ASP A 325 46.27 -8.08 -1.99
CA ASP A 325 47.09 -6.93 -2.36
C ASP A 325 46.82 -6.49 -3.83
N ASP A 326 46.47 -7.44 -4.71
CA ASP A 326 46.15 -7.21 -6.11
C ASP A 326 44.69 -6.89 -6.37
N ALA A 327 43.84 -6.81 -5.33
CA ALA A 327 42.41 -6.54 -5.49
C ALA A 327 42.13 -5.15 -6.08
N GLN A 328 41.39 -5.10 -7.21
CA GLN A 328 41.08 -3.86 -7.94
C GLN A 328 40.08 -2.95 -7.20
N ASP A 329 39.33 -3.49 -6.23
CA ASP A 329 38.38 -2.75 -5.41
C ASP A 329 38.51 -3.14 -3.93
N ASN A 330 37.62 -2.58 -3.12
CA ASN A 330 37.63 -2.78 -1.66
C ASN A 330 36.46 -3.60 -1.14
N TYR A 331 35.64 -4.18 -2.03
CA TYR A 331 34.47 -4.97 -1.62
C TYR A 331 34.87 -6.34 -1.07
N ILE A 332 34.20 -6.77 0.01
CA ILE A 332 34.41 -8.09 0.61
C ILE A 332 33.79 -9.19 -0.25
N PHE A 333 32.65 -8.95 -0.88
CA PHE A 333 31.89 -9.96 -1.63
C PHE A 333 31.58 -9.53 -3.05
N HIS A 334 31.89 -10.40 -4.03
CA HIS A 334 31.65 -10.20 -5.45
C HIS A 334 30.56 -11.15 -5.96
N LEU A 335 29.31 -10.86 -5.61
CA LEU A 335 28.19 -11.73 -5.94
C LEU A 335 27.66 -11.47 -7.37
N PRO A 336 27.34 -12.52 -8.13
CA PRO A 336 26.69 -12.38 -9.41
C PRO A 336 25.24 -11.84 -9.26
N SER A 337 24.52 -11.74 -10.38
CA SER A 337 23.12 -11.26 -10.38
C SER A 337 22.24 -12.04 -9.42
N ASP A 338 21.18 -11.40 -8.92
CA ASP A 338 20.23 -12.00 -7.98
C ASP A 338 19.62 -13.31 -8.51
N VAL A 339 19.29 -13.33 -9.82
CA VAL A 339 18.74 -14.52 -10.48
C VAL A 339 19.73 -15.68 -10.46
N MET A 340 20.99 -15.43 -10.72
CA MET A 340 22.04 -16.45 -10.66
C MET A 340 22.25 -16.96 -9.24
N CYS A 341 22.27 -16.08 -8.25
CA CYS A 341 22.38 -16.45 -6.86
C CYS A 341 21.21 -17.34 -6.42
N LEU A 342 19.97 -16.97 -6.71
CA LEU A 342 18.79 -17.74 -6.33
C LEU A 342 18.78 -19.11 -7.00
N LYS A 343 19.19 -19.19 -8.28
CA LYS A 343 19.32 -20.47 -8.99
C LYS A 343 20.37 -21.35 -8.34
N ALA A 344 21.53 -20.79 -7.98
CA ALA A 344 22.61 -21.52 -7.30
C ALA A 344 22.19 -22.03 -5.93
N LEU A 345 21.53 -21.20 -5.10
CA LEU A 345 21.01 -21.59 -3.79
C LEU A 345 19.99 -22.74 -3.89
N LYS A 346 19.08 -22.67 -4.85
CA LYS A 346 18.10 -23.75 -5.11
C LYS A 346 18.79 -25.07 -5.49
N HIS A 347 19.76 -25.01 -6.40
CA HIS A 347 20.51 -26.20 -6.81
C HIS A 347 21.37 -26.79 -5.69
N TRP A 348 21.96 -25.92 -4.86
CA TRP A 348 22.76 -26.34 -3.73
C TRP A 348 21.90 -27.03 -2.64
N ALA A 349 20.74 -26.44 -2.28
CA ALA A 349 19.77 -27.06 -1.37
C ALA A 349 19.35 -28.45 -1.85
N ALA A 350 18.97 -28.58 -3.12
CA ALA A 350 18.55 -29.86 -3.71
C ALA A 350 19.67 -30.93 -3.63
N ARG A 351 20.94 -30.56 -3.83
CA ARG A 351 22.08 -31.48 -3.71
C ARG A 351 22.38 -31.89 -2.27
N ALA A 352 22.09 -30.98 -1.33
CA ALA A 352 22.20 -31.26 0.10
C ALA A 352 21.00 -32.06 0.63
N GLY A 353 20.04 -32.45 -0.21
CA GLY A 353 18.82 -33.16 0.22
C GLY A 353 17.86 -32.28 1.02
N ILE A 354 17.96 -30.97 0.91
CA ILE A 354 17.14 -30.01 1.65
C ILE A 354 15.95 -29.58 0.78
N ASP A 355 14.74 -30.04 1.14
CA ASP A 355 13.49 -29.69 0.48
C ASP A 355 12.95 -28.34 1.00
N LYS A 356 13.73 -27.28 0.82
CA LYS A 356 13.38 -25.90 1.18
C LYS A 356 13.79 -24.95 0.06
N ASN A 357 12.93 -24.03 -0.28
CA ASN A 357 13.25 -23.00 -1.27
C ASN A 357 14.13 -21.90 -0.64
N LEU A 358 15.45 -22.11 -0.67
CA LEU A 358 16.41 -21.20 -0.09
C LEU A 358 16.51 -19.89 -0.87
N THR A 359 16.54 -18.81 -0.13
CA THR A 359 16.79 -17.43 -0.59
C THR A 359 17.77 -16.75 0.35
N TRP A 360 18.31 -15.60 -0.02
CA TRP A 360 19.14 -14.82 0.90
C TRP A 360 18.43 -14.49 2.22
N HIS A 361 17.11 -14.27 2.18
CA HIS A 361 16.33 -14.07 3.39
C HIS A 361 16.22 -15.33 4.25
N SER A 362 16.32 -16.51 3.66
CA SER A 362 16.38 -17.77 4.41
C SER A 362 17.61 -17.83 5.32
N GLY A 363 18.79 -17.42 4.83
CA GLY A 363 20.00 -17.33 5.66
C GLY A 363 19.82 -16.40 6.86
N ARG A 364 19.30 -15.19 6.62
CA ARG A 364 19.02 -14.24 7.70
C ARG A 364 17.95 -14.74 8.68
N HIS A 365 16.93 -15.46 8.21
CA HIS A 365 15.92 -16.09 9.06
C HIS A 365 16.53 -17.22 9.90
N THR A 366 17.44 -18.00 9.30
CA THR A 366 18.20 -19.06 9.97
C THR A 366 19.05 -18.47 11.09
N PHE A 367 19.84 -17.43 10.82
CA PHE A 367 20.59 -16.70 11.85
C PHE A 367 19.71 -16.30 13.03
N ALA A 368 18.64 -15.54 12.74
CA ALA A 368 17.76 -15.04 13.79
C ALA A 368 17.14 -16.15 14.64
N THR A 369 16.75 -17.27 14.00
CA THR A 369 16.11 -18.40 14.69
C THR A 369 17.13 -19.19 15.52
N LEU A 370 18.32 -19.47 14.97
CA LEU A 370 19.34 -20.22 15.68
C LEU A 370 19.85 -19.48 16.91
N ILE A 371 20.18 -18.19 16.81
CA ILE A 371 20.66 -17.44 17.97
C ILE A 371 19.58 -17.26 19.05
N LEU A 372 18.30 -17.14 18.66
CA LEU A 372 17.18 -17.14 19.62
C LEU A 372 17.01 -18.51 20.27
N ASN A 373 17.15 -19.62 19.51
CA ASN A 373 17.10 -20.99 20.07
C ASN A 373 18.22 -21.23 21.08
N ASN A 374 19.37 -20.62 20.84
CA ASN A 374 20.53 -20.69 21.74
C ASN A 374 20.47 -19.70 22.91
N GLY A 375 19.30 -19.07 23.15
CA GLY A 375 19.04 -18.28 24.36
C GLY A 375 19.33 -16.78 24.23
N ALA A 376 19.70 -16.29 23.06
CA ALA A 376 19.92 -14.85 22.87
C ALA A 376 18.65 -14.03 23.14
N ASN A 377 18.81 -12.87 23.78
CA ASN A 377 17.69 -11.95 24.01
C ASN A 377 17.17 -11.37 22.70
N ILE A 378 15.84 -11.35 22.54
CA ILE A 378 15.17 -10.81 21.33
C ILE A 378 15.59 -9.37 20.99
N LYS A 379 15.92 -8.57 21.99
CA LYS A 379 16.37 -7.19 21.79
C LYS A 379 17.76 -7.18 21.13
N VAL A 380 18.70 -8.01 21.62
CA VAL A 380 20.02 -8.18 21.02
C VAL A 380 19.92 -8.67 19.58
N VAL A 381 19.06 -9.68 19.32
CA VAL A 381 18.81 -10.18 17.96
C VAL A 381 18.24 -9.08 17.06
N SER A 382 17.34 -8.23 17.60
CA SER A 382 16.77 -7.11 16.86
C SER A 382 17.82 -6.06 16.49
N GLU A 383 18.78 -5.80 17.37
CA GLU A 383 19.90 -4.88 17.16
C GLU A 383 20.86 -5.42 16.10
N LEU A 384 21.32 -6.67 16.24
CA LEU A 384 22.18 -7.34 15.24
C LEU A 384 21.55 -7.37 13.84
N LEU A 385 20.24 -7.57 13.79
CA LEU A 385 19.50 -7.51 12.53
C LEU A 385 19.23 -6.07 12.03
N GLY A 386 19.46 -5.04 12.84
CA GLY A 386 19.13 -3.66 12.51
C GLY A 386 17.64 -3.49 12.22
N HIS A 387 16.77 -4.05 13.05
CA HIS A 387 15.34 -3.86 12.97
C HIS A 387 14.92 -2.57 13.68
N SER A 388 14.18 -1.70 12.99
CA SER A 388 13.64 -0.46 13.57
C SER A 388 12.63 -0.70 14.69
N THR A 389 11.99 -1.86 14.73
CA THR A 389 11.00 -2.26 15.74
C THR A 389 11.14 -3.74 16.09
N LEU A 390 10.92 -4.09 17.36
CA LEU A 390 10.90 -5.48 17.84
C LEU A 390 9.85 -6.35 17.14
N LYS A 391 8.79 -5.74 16.62
CA LYS A 391 7.72 -6.45 15.89
C LYS A 391 8.27 -7.27 14.72
N HIS A 392 9.33 -6.80 14.07
CA HIS A 392 9.96 -7.52 12.95
C HIS A 392 10.72 -8.76 13.44
N THR A 393 11.21 -8.77 14.69
CA THR A 393 11.91 -9.90 15.30
C THR A 393 10.97 -10.90 15.95
N GLN A 394 9.78 -10.44 16.42
CA GLN A 394 8.77 -11.30 17.05
C GLN A 394 8.27 -12.45 16.16
N ILE A 395 8.43 -12.35 14.84
CA ILE A 395 8.07 -13.43 13.91
C ILE A 395 8.90 -14.69 14.13
N TYR A 396 10.13 -14.56 14.64
CA TYR A 396 11.02 -15.69 14.95
C TYR A 396 10.68 -16.35 16.28
N VAL A 397 10.15 -15.59 17.25
CA VAL A 397 9.75 -16.11 18.57
C VAL A 397 8.62 -17.14 18.46
N ARG A 398 7.76 -17.02 17.45
CA ARG A 398 6.66 -17.98 17.22
C ARG A 398 7.16 -19.39 16.85
N ALA A 399 8.40 -19.52 16.38
CA ALA A 399 9.01 -20.80 16.06
C ALA A 399 9.61 -21.52 17.30
N LEU A 400 9.63 -20.86 18.48
CA LEU A 400 10.33 -21.34 19.68
C LEU A 400 9.40 -22.17 20.60
N LYS A 401 8.81 -23.26 20.09
CA LYS A 401 8.01 -24.18 20.94
C LYS A 401 8.85 -24.78 22.07
N ASP A 402 10.10 -25.15 21.77
CA ASP A 402 11.00 -25.83 22.72
C ASP A 402 11.51 -24.93 23.86
N GLN A 403 11.58 -23.62 23.64
CA GLN A 403 12.01 -22.68 24.70
C GLN A 403 10.97 -22.54 25.83
N LYS A 404 9.68 -22.70 25.55
CA LYS A 404 8.66 -22.70 26.60
C LYS A 404 8.84 -23.87 27.54
N GLN A 405 9.14 -25.05 26.99
CA GLN A 405 9.41 -26.25 27.75
C GLN A 405 10.70 -26.08 28.61
N LYS A 406 11.78 -25.59 27.96
CA LYS A 406 13.04 -25.29 28.66
C LYS A 406 12.87 -24.26 29.78
N ALA A 407 12.11 -23.19 29.52
CA ALA A 407 11.85 -22.17 30.54
C ALA A 407 11.06 -22.72 31.74
N ILE A 408 10.07 -23.57 31.53
CA ILE A 408 9.35 -24.23 32.64
C ILE A 408 10.26 -25.24 33.33
N SER A 409 11.06 -26.02 32.60
CA SER A 409 11.97 -27.00 33.16
C SER A 409 13.14 -26.37 33.93
N SER A 410 13.41 -25.07 33.76
CA SER A 410 14.42 -24.33 34.54
C SER A 410 13.92 -23.84 35.90
N MET A 411 12.61 -24.00 36.21
CA MET A 411 12.09 -23.72 37.53
C MET A 411 12.65 -24.74 38.55
N PRO A 412 12.97 -24.31 39.77
CA PRO A 412 13.38 -25.25 40.83
C PRO A 412 12.30 -26.33 41.04
N SER A 413 12.73 -27.57 41.14
CA SER A 413 11.82 -28.66 41.50
C SER A 413 11.33 -28.47 42.93
N LEU A 414 10.02 -28.49 43.11
CA LEU A 414 9.38 -28.51 44.42
C LEU A 414 9.17 -29.97 44.85
N ASN A 415 9.47 -30.25 46.13
CA ASN A 415 9.07 -31.51 46.72
C ASN A 415 7.52 -31.46 46.91
N THR A 416 6.80 -32.21 46.08
CA THR A 416 5.33 -32.25 46.06
C THR A 416 4.73 -33.05 47.21
N ASP A 417 5.56 -33.79 48.00
CA ASP A 417 5.10 -34.57 49.13
C ASP A 417 4.59 -33.67 50.30
N ASN A 418 4.83 -32.36 50.23
CA ASN A 418 4.43 -31.36 51.24
C ASN A 418 3.39 -30.34 50.72
N ILE A 419 2.76 -30.57 49.59
CA ILE A 419 1.68 -29.76 49.05
C ILE A 419 0.40 -30.57 49.06
#